data_39c1ab5d42723cba156f1e99205b06df
#
_entry.id   39c1ab5d42723cba156f1e99205b06df
#
_cell.length_a   1.000
_cell.length_b   1.000
_cell.length_c   1.000
_cell.angle_alpha   90.00
_cell.angle_beta   90.00
_cell.angle_gamma   90.00
#
_symmetry.space_group_name_H-M   'P 1'
#
loop_
_entity.id
_entity.type
_entity.pdbx_description
1 polymer ?
#
loop_
_entity_poly.entity_id
_entity_poly.type
_entity_poly.pdbx_seq_one_letter_code
_entity_poly.pdbx_strand_id
1 'polypeptide(L)'
;MTAEGLGLKRYEHAILWGVESVVLLGHDAAGSTGSEIDYAAATSSGFGPERILLPGLFDDQGTLRAVYDFLERFCGVRFYGPAAFSVVCPQRRTLTVSGEDLRREPSIPHISGSLTWRWPLMNGQYGNPSEDALRLYERRLRLGGIPWYTNHTLHHYPKRFPRDQHPEFYADDGGGKLCYSSAALARQVAQDARDYFDGKTVPDLTLPPGSVYYPVVPEDAARFCRCAECRRWLDPHVNDVPRTPSGRALFNDGRSSHLW
;
A
#
# COMPACT_ATOMS: atom_id res chain seq x y z
N MET A 1 -22.63 -15.86 16.22
CA MET A 1 -22.58 -15.33 14.83
C MET A 1 -21.12 -15.12 14.51
N THR A 2 -20.64 -15.60 13.36
CA THR A 2 -19.24 -15.50 12.94
C THR A 2 -19.15 -14.86 11.55
N ALA A 3 -17.98 -14.36 11.18
CA ALA A 3 -17.73 -13.77 9.86
C ALA A 3 -17.99 -14.79 8.72
N GLU A 4 -17.56 -16.06 8.94
CA GLU A 4 -17.79 -17.14 7.97
C GLU A 4 -19.27 -17.46 7.85
N GLY A 5 -20.02 -17.50 8.97
CA GLY A 5 -21.46 -17.76 8.98
C GLY A 5 -22.26 -16.68 8.23
N LEU A 6 -21.72 -15.44 8.14
CA LEU A 6 -22.26 -14.36 7.32
C LEU A 6 -21.70 -14.34 5.89
N GLY A 7 -20.77 -15.20 5.55
CA GLY A 7 -20.06 -15.20 4.26
C GLY A 7 -19.36 -13.87 3.98
N LEU A 8 -18.72 -13.26 5.01
CA LEU A 8 -17.93 -12.06 4.82
C LEU A 8 -16.66 -12.41 4.07
N LYS A 9 -16.37 -11.66 3.01
CA LYS A 9 -15.12 -11.77 2.27
C LYS A 9 -13.97 -11.16 3.07
N ARG A 10 -12.76 -11.46 2.65
CA ARG A 10 -11.56 -10.77 3.07
C ARG A 10 -11.75 -9.26 2.97
N TYR A 11 -11.42 -8.52 4.02
CA TYR A 11 -11.59 -7.07 4.17
C TYR A 11 -13.03 -6.55 4.32
N GLU A 12 -14.05 -7.41 4.20
CA GLU A 12 -15.41 -7.02 4.56
C GLU A 12 -15.59 -6.95 6.08
N HIS A 13 -16.49 -6.08 6.49
CA HIS A 13 -16.97 -6.03 7.87
C HIS A 13 -18.47 -5.74 7.91
N ALA A 14 -19.07 -6.07 9.04
CA ALA A 14 -20.49 -5.82 9.32
C ALA A 14 -20.68 -5.16 10.68
N ILE A 15 -21.68 -4.29 10.76
CA ILE A 15 -22.23 -3.71 11.97
C ILE A 15 -23.68 -4.13 11.99
N LEU A 16 -24.06 -5.00 12.93
CA LEU A 16 -25.38 -5.58 13.00
C LEU A 16 -26.09 -5.11 14.27
N TRP A 17 -27.33 -4.73 14.14
CA TRP A 17 -28.13 -4.17 15.24
C TRP A 17 -29.09 -5.21 15.80
N GLY A 18 -29.01 -5.44 17.10
CA GLY A 18 -30.00 -6.18 17.89
C GLY A 18 -30.85 -5.24 18.74
N VAL A 19 -31.80 -5.78 19.44
CA VAL A 19 -32.73 -4.98 20.28
C VAL A 19 -31.99 -4.15 21.33
N GLU A 20 -30.97 -4.74 21.98
CA GLU A 20 -30.17 -4.10 23.04
C GLU A 20 -28.68 -4.32 22.81
N SER A 21 -28.27 -4.59 21.57
CA SER A 21 -26.88 -4.93 21.27
C SER A 21 -26.46 -4.47 19.88
N VAL A 22 -25.18 -4.25 19.72
CA VAL A 22 -24.53 -4.05 18.43
C VAL A 22 -23.43 -5.09 18.28
N VAL A 23 -23.43 -5.79 17.16
CA VAL A 23 -22.40 -6.78 16.84
C VAL A 23 -21.50 -6.20 15.76
N LEU A 24 -20.21 -6.14 16.07
CA LEU A 24 -19.17 -5.65 15.17
C LEU A 24 -18.31 -6.84 14.77
N LEU A 25 -18.30 -7.18 13.52
CA LEU A 25 -17.49 -8.30 13.02
C LEU A 25 -16.95 -8.10 11.62
N GLY A 26 -15.87 -8.81 11.33
CA GLY A 26 -15.27 -8.87 10.04
C GLY A 26 -14.42 -10.12 9.88
N HIS A 27 -13.85 -10.32 8.72
CA HIS A 27 -12.92 -11.39 8.49
C HIS A 27 -11.57 -10.99 9.08
N ASP A 28 -11.07 -11.78 10.04
CA ASP A 28 -9.79 -11.57 10.70
C ASP A 28 -8.86 -12.74 10.38
N ALA A 29 -7.56 -12.47 10.27
CA ALA A 29 -6.56 -13.51 10.04
C ALA A 29 -6.45 -14.46 11.24
N ALA A 30 -6.26 -15.74 10.98
CA ALA A 30 -6.02 -16.74 12.03
C ALA A 30 -4.68 -16.54 12.77
N GLY A 31 -3.73 -15.81 12.16
CA GLY A 31 -2.47 -15.40 12.74
C GLY A 31 -2.20 -13.94 12.43
N SER A 32 -1.40 -13.27 13.25
CA SER A 32 -1.05 -11.88 13.06
C SER A 32 0.43 -11.75 12.73
N THR A 33 0.75 -10.94 11.71
CA THR A 33 2.10 -10.45 11.42
C THR A 33 2.40 -9.17 12.19
N GLY A 34 1.52 -8.79 13.10
CA GLY A 34 1.58 -7.58 13.88
C GLY A 34 2.68 -7.56 14.94
N SER A 35 2.74 -6.47 15.64
CA SER A 35 3.69 -6.24 16.71
C SER A 35 3.01 -5.71 17.96
N GLU A 36 3.59 -6.00 19.13
CA GLU A 36 3.20 -5.31 20.34
C GLU A 36 3.56 -3.84 20.25
N ILE A 37 2.65 -2.98 20.67
CA ILE A 37 2.88 -1.55 20.85
C ILE A 37 2.62 -1.16 22.30
N ASP A 38 3.33 -0.13 22.75
CA ASP A 38 3.00 0.56 24.01
C ASP A 38 1.80 1.47 23.77
N TYR A 39 0.61 0.99 24.15
CA TYR A 39 -0.64 1.72 23.92
C TYR A 39 -0.71 3.00 24.76
N ALA A 40 -0.22 2.98 25.99
CA ALA A 40 -0.24 4.12 26.87
C ALA A 40 0.63 5.26 26.33
N ALA A 41 1.85 4.94 25.86
CA ALA A 41 2.73 5.89 25.20
C ALA A 41 2.18 6.37 23.85
N ALA A 42 1.63 5.47 23.03
CA ALA A 42 1.09 5.80 21.71
C ALA A 42 -0.13 6.71 21.78
N THR A 43 -0.95 6.63 22.83
CA THR A 43 -2.17 7.43 22.99
C THR A 43 -2.00 8.61 23.93
N SER A 44 -0.91 8.67 24.67
CA SER A 44 -0.72 9.61 25.79
C SER A 44 -1.91 9.59 26.78
N SER A 45 -2.59 8.45 26.86
CA SER A 45 -3.73 8.25 27.74
C SER A 45 -3.25 7.56 29.02
N GLY A 46 -3.71 8.01 30.18
CA GLY A 46 -3.50 7.28 31.43
C GLY A 46 -4.40 6.04 31.56
N PHE A 47 -5.14 5.65 30.54
CA PHE A 47 -6.15 4.61 30.55
C PHE A 47 -5.89 3.57 29.44
N GLY A 48 -6.15 2.33 29.74
CA GLY A 48 -6.02 1.21 28.84
C GLY A 48 -4.87 0.27 29.20
N PRO A 49 -4.71 -0.83 28.49
CA PRO A 49 -3.58 -1.75 28.70
C PRO A 49 -2.26 -1.07 28.32
N GLU A 50 -1.19 -1.38 29.05
CA GLU A 50 0.13 -0.88 28.74
C GLU A 50 0.59 -1.35 27.35
N ARG A 51 0.29 -2.62 27.03
CA ARG A 51 0.65 -3.24 25.74
C ARG A 51 -0.52 -3.89 25.07
N ILE A 52 -0.58 -3.76 23.77
CA ILE A 52 -1.54 -4.44 22.89
C ILE A 52 -0.82 -5.03 21.69
N LEU A 53 -1.33 -6.15 21.20
CA LEU A 53 -0.94 -6.67 19.89
C LEU A 53 -1.73 -5.92 18.82
N LEU A 54 -1.02 -5.15 18.00
CA LEU A 54 -1.61 -4.45 16.87
C LEU A 54 -1.43 -5.32 15.62
N PRO A 55 -2.49 -5.65 14.87
CA PRO A 55 -2.38 -6.44 13.64
C PRO A 55 -1.40 -5.81 12.64
N GLY A 56 -0.75 -6.63 11.82
CA GLY A 56 0.07 -6.16 10.71
C GLY A 56 -0.75 -5.35 9.71
N LEU A 57 -0.08 -4.46 8.96
CA LEU A 57 -0.77 -3.56 8.03
C LEU A 57 -1.60 -4.32 6.98
N PHE A 58 -1.12 -5.49 6.59
CA PHE A 58 -1.74 -6.33 5.56
C PHE A 58 -2.43 -7.59 6.11
N ASP A 59 -2.55 -7.70 7.42
CA ASP A 59 -3.37 -8.74 8.04
C ASP A 59 -4.85 -8.49 7.75
N ASP A 60 -5.63 -9.55 7.69
CA ASP A 60 -7.08 -9.42 7.69
C ASP A 60 -7.53 -8.93 9.06
N GLN A 61 -8.13 -7.78 9.10
CA GLN A 61 -8.50 -7.05 10.32
C GLN A 61 -9.90 -6.45 10.22
N GLY A 62 -10.83 -7.26 9.71
CA GLY A 62 -12.19 -6.83 9.44
C GLY A 62 -12.93 -6.36 10.67
N THR A 63 -12.79 -7.06 11.79
CA THR A 63 -13.42 -6.65 13.06
C THR A 63 -12.88 -5.31 13.57
N LEU A 64 -11.57 -5.08 13.46
CA LEU A 64 -10.97 -3.79 13.81
C LEU A 64 -11.55 -2.66 12.93
N ARG A 65 -11.74 -2.93 11.65
CA ARG A 65 -12.38 -1.99 10.70
C ARG A 65 -13.81 -1.70 11.09
N ALA A 66 -14.59 -2.71 11.49
CA ALA A 66 -15.94 -2.54 11.99
C ALA A 66 -15.99 -1.63 13.22
N VAL A 67 -15.07 -1.81 14.17
CA VAL A 67 -14.97 -0.97 15.37
C VAL A 67 -14.71 0.48 15.01
N TYR A 68 -13.73 0.78 14.17
CA TYR A 68 -13.44 2.17 13.79
C TYR A 68 -14.55 2.78 12.94
N ASP A 69 -15.19 2.02 12.07
CA ASP A 69 -16.35 2.49 11.30
C ASP A 69 -17.54 2.83 12.23
N PHE A 70 -17.78 1.99 13.22
CA PHE A 70 -18.80 2.24 14.26
C PHE A 70 -18.49 3.50 15.07
N LEU A 71 -17.27 3.66 15.55
CA LEU A 71 -16.87 4.84 16.32
C LEU A 71 -17.04 6.13 15.52
N GLU A 72 -16.68 6.12 14.24
CA GLU A 72 -16.79 7.32 13.40
C GLU A 72 -18.23 7.62 13.00
N ARG A 73 -19.04 6.60 12.66
CA ARG A 73 -20.40 6.80 12.16
C ARG A 73 -21.41 7.09 13.24
N PHE A 74 -21.34 6.34 14.32
CA PHE A 74 -22.39 6.33 15.34
C PHE A 74 -21.98 7.03 16.62
N CYS A 75 -20.69 7.06 16.96
CA CYS A 75 -20.21 7.70 18.18
C CYS A 75 -19.66 9.12 17.95
N GLY A 76 -19.47 9.53 16.70
CA GLY A 76 -18.96 10.86 16.35
C GLY A 76 -17.45 11.04 16.58
N VAL A 77 -16.73 9.97 16.82
CA VAL A 77 -15.26 10.00 16.97
C VAL A 77 -14.60 10.37 15.64
N ARG A 78 -13.50 11.10 15.69
CA ARG A 78 -12.69 11.41 14.49
C ARG A 78 -11.22 11.30 14.81
N PHE A 79 -10.46 10.79 13.84
CA PHE A 79 -9.02 10.57 13.94
C PHE A 79 -8.31 11.42 12.89
N TYR A 80 -7.89 12.62 13.24
CA TYR A 80 -7.24 13.56 12.32
C TYR A 80 -5.71 13.44 12.31
N GLY A 81 -5.13 12.74 13.26
CA GLY A 81 -3.69 12.55 13.38
C GLY A 81 -3.32 11.49 14.42
N PRO A 82 -2.03 11.18 14.54
CA PRO A 82 -1.53 10.18 15.48
C PRO A 82 -1.50 10.68 16.94
N ALA A 83 -1.38 11.98 17.15
CA ALA A 83 -1.28 12.55 18.50
C ALA A 83 -2.63 12.55 19.23
N ALA A 84 -2.60 12.50 20.56
CA ALA A 84 -3.80 12.48 21.39
C ALA A 84 -4.76 13.64 21.11
N PHE A 85 -4.21 14.86 20.92
CA PHE A 85 -5.01 16.06 20.63
C PHE A 85 -5.67 16.03 19.25
N SER A 86 -5.26 15.11 18.37
CA SER A 86 -5.83 14.92 17.04
C SER A 86 -7.04 13.96 17.03
N VAL A 87 -7.39 13.41 18.18
CA VAL A 87 -8.55 12.55 18.34
C VAL A 87 -9.69 13.37 18.93
N VAL A 88 -10.74 13.52 18.14
CA VAL A 88 -11.97 14.16 18.61
C VAL A 88 -12.92 13.10 19.12
N CYS A 89 -13.27 13.19 20.40
CA CYS A 89 -14.26 12.32 21.03
C CYS A 89 -15.33 13.20 21.69
N PRO A 90 -16.58 13.15 21.22
CA PRO A 90 -17.65 13.97 21.79
C PRO A 90 -17.87 13.64 23.27
N GLN A 91 -17.84 14.64 24.14
CA GLN A 91 -18.14 14.48 25.56
C GLN A 91 -19.66 14.34 25.76
N ARG A 92 -20.09 13.17 26.16
CA ARG A 92 -21.51 12.87 26.41
C ARG A 92 -21.65 12.08 27.70
N ARG A 93 -22.69 12.41 28.50
CA ARG A 93 -23.00 11.63 29.73
C ARG A 93 -23.55 10.26 29.39
N THR A 94 -24.29 10.16 28.30
CA THR A 94 -24.90 8.92 27.83
C THR A 94 -24.71 8.85 26.32
N LEU A 95 -24.29 7.71 25.83
CA LEU A 95 -24.23 7.42 24.40
C LEU A 95 -25.42 6.55 24.02
N THR A 96 -26.36 7.11 23.29
CA THR A 96 -27.41 6.36 22.65
C THR A 96 -27.13 6.30 21.17
N VAL A 97 -27.07 5.11 20.61
CA VAL A 97 -26.80 4.86 19.20
C VAL A 97 -27.95 4.02 18.61
N SER A 98 -28.28 4.28 17.38
CA SER A 98 -29.21 3.50 16.59
C SER A 98 -28.78 3.49 15.14
N GLY A 99 -29.18 2.47 14.42
CA GLY A 99 -28.82 2.35 13.00
C GLY A 99 -29.50 1.14 12.36
N GLU A 100 -29.17 0.90 11.14
CA GLU A 100 -29.54 -0.29 10.38
C GLU A 100 -28.31 -1.16 10.15
N ASP A 101 -28.54 -2.44 9.88
CA ASP A 101 -27.49 -3.37 9.55
C ASP A 101 -26.65 -2.84 8.39
N LEU A 102 -25.35 -2.87 8.57
CA LEU A 102 -24.39 -2.36 7.60
C LEU A 102 -23.39 -3.46 7.26
N ARG A 103 -23.23 -3.71 5.98
CA ARG A 103 -22.16 -4.55 5.44
C ARG A 103 -21.31 -3.73 4.46
N ARG A 104 -20.01 -3.76 4.62
CA ARG A 104 -19.10 -2.94 3.83
C ARG A 104 -17.87 -3.71 3.36
N GLU A 105 -17.55 -3.48 2.10
CA GLU A 105 -16.30 -3.86 1.47
C GLU A 105 -15.56 -2.57 1.07
N PRO A 106 -14.25 -2.46 1.27
CA PRO A 106 -13.53 -1.27 0.82
C PRO A 106 -13.57 -1.17 -0.71
N SER A 107 -13.93 0.02 -1.22
CA SER A 107 -13.95 0.30 -2.66
C SER A 107 -12.54 0.26 -3.28
N ILE A 108 -11.51 0.51 -2.47
CA ILE A 108 -10.11 0.43 -2.84
C ILE A 108 -9.49 -0.70 -2.01
N PRO A 109 -9.16 -1.84 -2.64
CA PRO A 109 -8.70 -3.03 -1.90
C PRO A 109 -7.30 -2.89 -1.32
N HIS A 110 -6.54 -1.90 -1.76
CA HIS A 110 -5.20 -1.59 -1.27
C HIS A 110 -5.09 -0.11 -0.97
N ILE A 111 -4.84 0.23 0.29
CA ILE A 111 -4.53 1.59 0.73
C ILE A 111 -3.19 1.52 1.43
N SER A 112 -2.12 1.80 0.69
CA SER A 112 -0.79 1.88 1.27
C SER A 112 -0.47 3.30 1.72
N GLY A 113 0.50 3.40 2.52
CA GLY A 113 1.03 4.64 3.01
C GLY A 113 1.53 4.43 4.40
N SER A 114 2.63 3.64 4.56
CA SER A 114 3.29 3.54 5.85
C SER A 114 3.67 4.93 6.32
N LEU A 115 2.94 5.41 7.32
CA LEU A 115 3.20 6.71 7.94
C LEU A 115 4.48 6.66 8.76
N THR A 116 4.84 5.50 9.29
CA THR A 116 6.08 5.29 10.03
C THR A 116 7.32 5.60 9.19
N TRP A 117 7.24 5.39 7.87
CA TRP A 117 8.33 5.73 6.96
C TRP A 117 8.26 7.18 6.46
N ARG A 118 7.06 7.69 6.19
CA ARG A 118 6.89 9.01 5.57
C ARG A 118 6.88 10.16 6.56
N TRP A 119 6.40 9.95 7.77
CA TRP A 119 6.25 11.01 8.76
C TRP A 119 7.58 11.70 9.14
N PRO A 120 8.68 10.99 9.35
CA PRO A 120 9.98 11.62 9.59
C PRO A 120 10.45 12.53 8.47
N LEU A 121 10.05 12.24 7.20
CA LEU A 121 10.39 13.06 6.05
C LEU A 121 9.66 14.43 6.03
N MET A 122 8.65 14.60 6.87
CA MET A 122 7.91 15.85 7.00
C MET A 122 8.56 16.81 8.01
N ASN A 123 9.79 16.55 8.42
CA ASN A 123 10.65 17.42 9.25
C ASN A 123 10.01 17.94 10.53
N GLY A 124 9.21 17.11 11.21
CA GLY A 124 8.54 17.49 12.44
C GLY A 124 7.45 18.56 12.30
N GLN A 125 7.09 18.94 11.07
CA GLN A 125 6.06 19.94 10.80
C GLN A 125 4.73 19.64 11.50
N TYR A 126 4.45 18.37 11.76
CA TYR A 126 3.23 17.91 12.43
C TYR A 126 3.51 17.24 13.79
N GLY A 127 4.62 17.60 14.42
CA GLY A 127 5.11 16.98 15.65
C GLY A 127 5.92 15.70 15.39
N ASN A 128 6.43 15.11 16.46
CA ASN A 128 7.21 13.88 16.44
C ASN A 128 6.46 12.76 17.20
N PRO A 129 5.40 12.18 16.63
CA PRO A 129 4.72 11.06 17.27
C PRO A 129 5.66 9.86 17.33
N SER A 130 5.47 9.01 18.34
CA SER A 130 6.18 7.73 18.41
C SER A 130 5.80 6.84 17.22
N GLU A 131 6.66 5.88 16.90
CA GLU A 131 6.36 4.90 15.86
C GLU A 131 5.07 4.11 16.18
N ASP A 132 4.85 3.79 17.44
CA ASP A 132 3.64 3.11 17.91
C ASP A 132 2.38 3.97 17.71
N ALA A 133 2.47 5.27 17.95
CA ALA A 133 1.37 6.20 17.66
C ALA A 133 1.04 6.27 16.16
N LEU A 134 2.06 6.25 15.29
CA LEU A 134 1.87 6.18 13.85
C LEU A 134 1.24 4.86 13.40
N ARG A 135 1.72 3.73 13.91
CA ARG A 135 1.15 2.41 13.62
C ARG A 135 -0.31 2.31 14.06
N LEU A 136 -0.63 2.80 15.25
CA LEU A 136 -2.01 2.86 15.73
C LEU A 136 -2.87 3.76 14.84
N TYR A 137 -2.36 4.89 14.42
CA TYR A 137 -3.09 5.81 13.54
C TYR A 137 -3.35 5.20 12.16
N GLU A 138 -2.41 4.47 11.59
CA GLU A 138 -2.61 3.70 10.36
C GLU A 138 -3.81 2.75 10.47
N ARG A 139 -3.97 2.06 11.60
CA ARG A 139 -5.13 1.17 11.84
C ARG A 139 -6.43 1.95 11.99
N ARG A 140 -6.40 3.09 12.67
CA ARG A 140 -7.56 4.01 12.79
C ARG A 140 -8.03 4.52 11.43
N LEU A 141 -7.11 4.76 10.52
CA LEU A 141 -7.40 5.13 9.13
C LEU A 141 -7.80 3.93 8.26
N ARG A 142 -7.78 2.71 8.80
CA ARG A 142 -8.07 1.47 8.07
C ARG A 142 -7.16 1.24 6.86
N LEU A 143 -5.90 1.69 6.94
CA LEU A 143 -4.89 1.44 5.92
C LEU A 143 -4.58 -0.06 5.83
N GLY A 144 -3.99 -0.48 4.72
CA GLY A 144 -3.63 -1.86 4.44
C GLY A 144 -4.50 -2.47 3.35
N GLY A 145 -4.89 -3.73 3.53
CA GLY A 145 -5.63 -4.48 2.52
C GLY A 145 -4.74 -5.43 1.75
N ILE A 146 -4.97 -5.61 0.45
CA ILE A 146 -4.15 -6.50 -0.38
C ILE A 146 -2.71 -5.99 -0.41
N PRO A 147 -1.72 -6.79 0.02
CA PRO A 147 -0.33 -6.38 -0.04
C PRO A 147 0.10 -6.14 -1.49
N TRP A 148 0.74 -5.01 -1.70
CA TRP A 148 1.21 -4.60 -3.00
C TRP A 148 2.54 -3.87 -2.88
N TYR A 149 3.48 -4.21 -3.76
CA TYR A 149 4.73 -3.50 -3.89
C TYR A 149 4.93 -3.06 -5.35
N THR A 150 5.18 -1.78 -5.57
CA THR A 150 5.21 -1.19 -6.92
C THR A 150 6.43 -0.31 -7.17
N ASN A 151 7.49 -0.40 -6.36
CA ASN A 151 8.62 0.51 -6.48
C ASN A 151 9.79 -0.16 -7.21
N HIS A 152 10.22 0.42 -8.35
CA HIS A 152 11.48 0.13 -9.07
C HIS A 152 11.86 -1.35 -9.16
N THR A 153 10.91 -2.21 -9.45
CA THR A 153 11.10 -3.66 -9.37
C THR A 153 12.03 -4.24 -10.43
N LEU A 154 12.21 -3.53 -11.54
CA LEU A 154 13.13 -3.99 -12.59
C LEU A 154 14.60 -3.68 -12.31
N HIS A 155 14.93 -2.95 -11.23
CA HIS A 155 16.32 -2.62 -10.89
C HIS A 155 17.20 -3.85 -10.55
N HIS A 156 16.60 -4.98 -10.20
CA HIS A 156 17.31 -6.20 -9.90
C HIS A 156 17.72 -7.00 -11.16
N TYR A 157 17.09 -6.74 -12.32
CA TYR A 157 17.41 -7.45 -13.56
C TYR A 157 18.87 -7.28 -14.02
N PRO A 158 19.47 -6.07 -14.00
CA PRO A 158 20.88 -5.92 -14.33
C PRO A 158 21.84 -6.71 -13.45
N LYS A 159 21.46 -6.97 -12.20
CA LYS A 159 22.26 -7.80 -11.30
C LYS A 159 22.15 -9.29 -11.62
N ARG A 160 20.93 -9.75 -11.95
CA ARG A 160 20.66 -11.15 -12.31
C ARG A 160 21.14 -11.52 -13.71
N PHE A 161 21.06 -10.59 -14.62
CA PHE A 161 21.31 -10.74 -16.05
C PHE A 161 22.27 -9.64 -16.53
N PRO A 162 23.57 -9.73 -16.21
CA PRO A 162 24.54 -8.75 -16.62
C PRO A 162 24.60 -8.56 -18.14
N ARG A 163 24.86 -7.35 -18.61
CA ARG A 163 24.80 -6.99 -20.01
C ARG A 163 25.76 -7.79 -20.91
N ASP A 164 26.91 -8.14 -20.40
CA ASP A 164 27.93 -8.94 -21.11
C ASP A 164 27.46 -10.38 -21.39
N GLN A 165 26.52 -10.89 -20.57
CA GLN A 165 25.93 -12.23 -20.70
C GLN A 165 24.57 -12.19 -21.36
N HIS A 166 23.82 -11.07 -21.22
CA HIS A 166 22.45 -10.89 -21.72
C HIS A 166 22.29 -9.57 -22.48
N PRO A 167 23.09 -9.33 -23.55
CA PRO A 167 23.03 -8.06 -24.28
C PRO A 167 21.65 -7.77 -24.86
N GLU A 168 20.88 -8.79 -25.15
CA GLU A 168 19.51 -8.70 -25.69
C GLU A 168 18.49 -8.05 -24.77
N PHE A 169 18.80 -7.92 -23.47
CA PHE A 169 17.92 -7.24 -22.50
C PHE A 169 18.14 -5.73 -22.48
N TYR A 170 19.21 -5.24 -23.10
CA TYR A 170 19.67 -3.87 -22.89
C TYR A 170 19.52 -3.00 -24.11
N ALA A 171 19.50 -1.70 -23.83
CA ALA A 171 19.55 -0.69 -24.87
C ALA A 171 20.89 -0.66 -25.61
N ASP A 172 20.84 -0.39 -26.92
CA ASP A 172 22.05 -0.32 -27.79
C ASP A 172 22.90 0.93 -27.53
N ASP A 173 22.37 1.92 -26.78
CA ASP A 173 23.03 3.21 -26.56
C ASP A 173 24.18 3.21 -25.55
N GLY A 174 24.60 2.04 -25.10
CA GLY A 174 25.72 1.88 -24.17
C GLY A 174 25.40 2.26 -22.71
N GLY A 175 24.20 2.75 -22.43
CA GLY A 175 23.83 3.29 -21.11
C GLY A 175 23.55 2.25 -20.02
N GLY A 176 23.65 0.95 -20.30
CA GLY A 176 23.42 -0.13 -19.32
C GLY A 176 21.95 -0.23 -18.86
N LYS A 177 21.02 0.43 -19.54
CA LYS A 177 19.58 0.42 -19.23
C LYS A 177 18.87 -0.70 -19.97
N LEU A 178 17.83 -1.23 -19.35
CA LEU A 178 16.99 -2.26 -19.96
C LEU A 178 16.24 -1.68 -21.19
N CYS A 179 16.08 -2.53 -22.19
CA CYS A 179 15.27 -2.23 -23.37
C CYS A 179 13.87 -2.82 -23.20
N TYR A 180 12.89 -1.98 -22.95
CA TYR A 180 11.49 -2.42 -22.70
C TYR A 180 10.81 -2.97 -23.97
N SER A 181 11.37 -2.75 -25.16
CA SER A 181 10.94 -3.41 -26.39
C SER A 181 11.62 -4.78 -26.62
N SER A 182 12.52 -5.21 -25.73
CA SER A 182 13.17 -6.51 -25.83
C SER A 182 12.18 -7.63 -25.56
N ALA A 183 11.90 -8.45 -26.60
CA ALA A 183 11.07 -9.62 -26.44
C ALA A 183 11.68 -10.68 -25.50
N ALA A 184 13.01 -10.72 -25.39
CA ALA A 184 13.71 -11.60 -24.47
C ALA A 184 13.51 -11.16 -23.01
N LEU A 185 13.65 -9.86 -22.72
CA LEU A 185 13.36 -9.30 -21.40
C LEU A 185 11.89 -9.53 -21.03
N ALA A 186 10.95 -9.26 -21.94
CA ALA A 186 9.52 -9.46 -21.68
C ALA A 186 9.19 -10.92 -21.34
N ARG A 187 9.80 -11.89 -22.05
CA ARG A 187 9.65 -13.32 -21.73
C ARG A 187 10.20 -13.66 -20.35
N GLN A 188 11.34 -13.09 -19.96
CA GLN A 188 11.94 -13.34 -18.65
C GLN A 188 11.06 -12.76 -17.53
N VAL A 189 10.56 -11.53 -17.69
CA VAL A 189 9.62 -10.91 -16.72
C VAL A 189 8.35 -11.75 -16.57
N ALA A 190 7.80 -12.23 -17.69
CA ALA A 190 6.63 -13.10 -17.68
C ALA A 190 6.90 -14.46 -17.02
N GLN A 191 8.12 -15.02 -17.17
CA GLN A 191 8.51 -16.24 -16.49
C GLN A 191 8.65 -16.01 -14.98
N ASP A 192 9.31 -14.94 -14.56
CA ASP A 192 9.44 -14.59 -13.15
C ASP A 192 8.06 -14.38 -12.49
N ALA A 193 7.12 -13.77 -13.22
CA ALA A 193 5.75 -13.61 -12.72
C ALA A 193 5.04 -14.96 -12.54
N ARG A 194 5.19 -15.89 -13.48
CA ARG A 194 4.65 -17.26 -13.34
C ARG A 194 5.28 -17.97 -12.15
N ASP A 195 6.60 -17.93 -12.04
CA ASP A 195 7.33 -18.57 -10.94
C ASP A 195 6.88 -18.01 -9.59
N TYR A 196 6.65 -16.70 -9.50
CA TYR A 196 6.10 -16.06 -8.31
C TYR A 196 4.70 -16.60 -7.95
N PHE A 197 3.77 -16.64 -8.92
CA PHE A 197 2.40 -17.14 -8.67
C PHE A 197 2.35 -18.65 -8.44
N ASP A 198 3.33 -19.39 -8.94
CA ASP A 198 3.53 -20.81 -8.63
C ASP A 198 4.16 -21.05 -7.25
N GLY A 199 4.41 -19.99 -6.47
CA GLY A 199 5.02 -20.05 -5.13
C GLY A 199 6.53 -20.26 -5.12
N LYS A 200 7.21 -20.11 -6.27
CA LYS A 200 8.66 -20.20 -6.36
C LYS A 200 9.32 -18.86 -5.98
N THR A 201 10.56 -18.95 -5.54
CA THR A 201 11.35 -17.74 -5.24
C THR A 201 11.86 -17.11 -6.52
N VAL A 202 11.56 -15.84 -6.72
CA VAL A 202 12.20 -15.01 -7.76
C VAL A 202 13.44 -14.34 -7.13
N PRO A 203 14.65 -14.62 -7.63
CA PRO A 203 15.86 -14.08 -7.04
C PRO A 203 15.87 -12.54 -6.98
N ASP A 204 16.41 -11.99 -5.90
CA ASP A 204 16.56 -10.56 -5.65
C ASP A 204 15.25 -9.75 -5.62
N LEU A 205 14.09 -10.39 -5.70
CA LEU A 205 12.78 -9.75 -5.60
C LEU A 205 12.10 -10.15 -4.29
N THR A 206 11.94 -9.20 -3.38
CA THR A 206 11.20 -9.37 -2.14
C THR A 206 9.83 -8.74 -2.28
N LEU A 207 8.78 -9.56 -2.31
CA LEU A 207 7.39 -9.11 -2.33
C LEU A 207 6.72 -9.38 -0.99
N PRO A 208 5.76 -8.54 -0.58
CA PRO A 208 4.97 -8.81 0.61
C PRO A 208 4.24 -10.15 0.48
N PRO A 209 4.22 -10.98 1.52
CA PRO A 209 3.45 -12.23 1.51
C PRO A 209 1.98 -11.98 1.15
N GLY A 210 1.42 -12.82 0.31
CA GLY A 210 0.01 -12.73 -0.11
C GLY A 210 -0.28 -11.64 -1.14
N SER A 211 0.73 -11.01 -1.76
CA SER A 211 0.52 -10.13 -2.90
C SER A 211 -0.11 -10.90 -4.06
N VAL A 212 -1.19 -10.35 -4.62
CA VAL A 212 -1.88 -10.88 -5.80
C VAL A 212 -1.42 -10.20 -7.10
N TYR A 213 -0.41 -9.34 -7.01
CA TYR A 213 0.17 -8.61 -8.13
C TYR A 213 1.66 -8.92 -8.23
N TYR A 214 2.12 -9.10 -9.45
CA TYR A 214 3.55 -9.11 -9.76
C TYR A 214 3.94 -7.73 -10.30
N PRO A 215 4.86 -7.02 -9.66
CA PRO A 215 5.19 -5.66 -10.07
C PRO A 215 6.11 -5.65 -11.29
N VAL A 216 5.78 -4.82 -12.26
CA VAL A 216 6.62 -4.51 -13.43
C VAL A 216 6.81 -3.01 -13.47
N VAL A 217 7.73 -2.51 -12.67
CA VAL A 217 7.96 -1.07 -12.51
C VAL A 217 9.39 -0.71 -12.91
N PRO A 218 9.54 0.19 -13.88
CA PRO A 218 10.86 0.63 -14.34
C PRO A 218 11.59 1.41 -13.26
N GLU A 219 12.89 1.58 -13.46
CA GLU A 219 13.72 2.44 -12.62
C GLU A 219 13.40 3.93 -12.84
N ASP A 220 13.69 4.74 -11.84
CA ASP A 220 13.79 6.19 -11.96
C ASP A 220 14.95 6.57 -12.89
N ALA A 221 14.75 6.43 -14.18
CA ALA A 221 15.80 6.68 -15.14
C ALA A 221 15.44 7.86 -16.05
N ALA A 222 16.35 8.82 -16.11
CA ALA A 222 16.26 9.91 -17.10
C ALA A 222 16.51 9.44 -18.55
N ARG A 223 16.98 8.21 -18.75
CA ARG A 223 17.36 7.67 -20.06
C ARG A 223 16.61 6.38 -20.35
N PHE A 224 15.85 6.39 -21.43
CA PHE A 224 15.20 5.23 -22.00
C PHE A 224 15.94 4.75 -23.25
N CYS A 225 15.74 3.48 -23.61
CA CYS A 225 16.24 2.93 -24.86
C CYS A 225 15.78 3.75 -26.06
N ARG A 226 16.67 3.94 -27.03
CA ARG A 226 16.43 4.68 -28.27
C ARG A 226 16.51 3.81 -29.52
N CYS A 227 16.41 2.49 -29.38
CA CYS A 227 16.34 1.62 -30.54
C CYS A 227 15.11 1.93 -31.40
N ALA A 228 15.08 1.44 -32.63
CA ALA A 228 14.00 1.73 -33.57
C ALA A 228 12.62 1.34 -33.01
N GLU A 229 12.55 0.16 -32.36
CA GLU A 229 11.29 -0.31 -31.76
C GLU A 229 10.84 0.58 -30.59
N CYS A 230 11.75 0.95 -29.70
CA CYS A 230 11.42 1.86 -28.60
C CYS A 230 10.95 3.22 -29.09
N ARG A 231 11.53 3.72 -30.16
CA ARG A 231 11.12 5.03 -30.74
C ARG A 231 9.71 4.98 -31.35
N ARG A 232 9.26 3.86 -31.83
CA ARG A 232 7.90 3.70 -32.41
C ARG A 232 6.79 3.90 -31.38
N TRP A 233 7.09 3.64 -30.10
CA TRP A 233 6.14 3.76 -29.00
C TRP A 233 6.16 5.12 -28.31
N LEU A 234 7.09 6.00 -28.68
CA LEU A 234 7.11 7.36 -28.14
C LEU A 234 5.95 8.17 -28.71
N ASP A 235 5.35 8.98 -27.85
CA ASP A 235 4.35 9.96 -28.26
C ASP A 235 4.95 10.87 -29.34
N PRO A 236 4.30 11.05 -30.51
CA PRO A 236 4.78 11.93 -31.56
C PRO A 236 4.91 13.40 -31.10
N HIS A 237 4.16 13.79 -30.06
CA HIS A 237 4.20 15.13 -29.49
C HIS A 237 5.27 15.31 -28.40
N VAL A 238 6.17 14.35 -28.22
CA VAL A 238 7.24 14.44 -27.19
C VAL A 238 8.08 15.71 -27.29
N ASN A 239 8.22 16.29 -28.49
CA ASN A 239 8.97 17.50 -28.71
C ASN A 239 8.20 18.79 -28.34
N ASP A 240 6.89 18.69 -28.19
CA ASP A 240 6.01 19.82 -27.84
C ASP A 240 5.94 20.05 -26.32
N VAL A 241 6.52 19.15 -25.57
CA VAL A 241 6.52 19.22 -24.09
C VAL A 241 7.43 20.35 -23.64
N PRO A 242 6.94 21.31 -22.83
CA PRO A 242 7.76 22.37 -22.28
C PRO A 242 8.99 21.84 -21.54
N ARG A 243 10.13 22.51 -21.75
CA ARG A 243 11.40 22.11 -21.14
C ARG A 243 11.97 23.22 -20.28
N THR A 244 12.73 22.83 -19.26
CA THR A 244 13.56 23.77 -18.50
C THR A 244 14.68 24.33 -19.38
N PRO A 245 15.32 25.45 -19.01
CA PRO A 245 16.51 25.93 -19.68
C PRO A 245 17.63 24.89 -19.83
N SER A 246 17.71 23.91 -18.91
CA SER A 246 18.65 22.79 -18.98
C SER A 246 18.18 21.65 -19.91
N GLY A 247 17.05 21.82 -20.63
CA GLY A 247 16.51 20.84 -21.56
C GLY A 247 15.70 19.70 -20.93
N ARG A 248 15.45 19.72 -19.62
CA ARG A 248 14.62 18.73 -18.95
C ARG A 248 13.14 18.96 -19.27
N ALA A 249 12.41 17.92 -19.64
CA ALA A 249 10.96 17.99 -19.80
C ALA A 249 10.29 18.32 -18.45
N LEU A 250 9.34 19.25 -18.46
CA LEU A 250 8.60 19.65 -17.25
C LEU A 250 7.45 18.68 -16.93
N PHE A 251 6.96 17.97 -17.97
CA PHE A 251 5.86 17.02 -17.86
C PHE A 251 6.23 15.70 -18.54
N ASN A 252 5.22 14.86 -18.80
CA ASN A 252 5.40 13.66 -19.59
C ASN A 252 6.00 14.01 -20.96
N ASP A 253 7.12 13.38 -21.29
CA ASP A 253 7.83 13.55 -22.58
C ASP A 253 7.55 12.37 -23.54
N GLY A 254 6.43 11.71 -23.40
CA GLY A 254 6.01 10.57 -24.22
C GLY A 254 6.60 9.23 -23.82
N ARG A 255 7.51 9.18 -22.85
CA ARG A 255 8.21 7.95 -22.47
C ARG A 255 7.32 6.97 -21.71
N SER A 256 6.28 7.47 -21.06
CA SER A 256 5.31 6.61 -20.37
C SER A 256 4.49 5.74 -21.31
N SER A 257 4.34 6.13 -22.58
CA SER A 257 3.64 5.31 -23.57
C SER A 257 4.36 3.99 -23.90
N HIS A 258 5.63 3.84 -23.53
CA HIS A 258 6.34 2.58 -23.60
C HIS A 258 5.88 1.51 -22.61
N LEU A 259 5.20 1.91 -21.57
CA LEU A 259 4.92 1.05 -20.43
C LEU A 259 3.50 0.48 -20.46
N TRP A 260 2.69 0.95 -21.39
CA TRP A 260 1.29 0.59 -21.57
C TRP A 260 1.05 0.12 -23.00
#